data_72ca61ceaa7af90a9265a5d5af01076b
#
_entry.id   72ca61ceaa7af90a9265a5d5af01076b
#
_cell.length_a   1.000
_cell.length_b   1.000
_cell.length_c   1.000
_cell.angle_alpha   90.00
_cell.angle_beta   90.00
_cell.angle_gamma   90.00
#
_symmetry.space_group_name_H-M   'P 1'
#
loop_
_entity.id
_entity.type
_entity.pdbx_description
1 polymer ?
#
loop_
_entity_poly.entity_id
_entity_poly.type
_entity_poly.pdbx_seq_one_letter_code
_entity_poly.pdbx_strand_id
1 'polypeptide(L)'
;MEKTALRPSAPHSPLKIIGAGSALGAPHSGSAAAPDALRQGGLAERLASIGLTVEWSTTLEAPAAASAAAGMDARLQANGDFARRLADQLAALPAGTTALVIGGDHAVATGTWRGIARRAGHAPGLIWVDAHLDSHTATTTHSGNIHGMPLAALLGEGDPALAGIPGPRL
;
A
#
# COMPACT_ATOMS: atom_id res chain seq x y z
N MET A 1 25.39 -38.31 -14.65
CA MET A 1 24.53 -37.12 -14.56
C MET A 1 24.75 -36.46 -13.22
N GLU A 2 25.55 -35.41 -13.20
CA GLU A 2 25.93 -34.69 -11.99
C GLU A 2 24.74 -33.81 -11.59
N LYS A 3 24.21 -34.04 -10.39
CA LYS A 3 23.15 -33.17 -9.83
C LYS A 3 23.79 -31.82 -9.52
N THR A 4 23.55 -30.82 -10.34
CA THR A 4 23.91 -29.45 -10.03
C THR A 4 23.20 -29.06 -8.73
N ALA A 5 23.96 -29.05 -7.63
CA ALA A 5 23.48 -28.56 -6.35
C ALA A 5 23.09 -27.09 -6.52
N LEU A 6 21.83 -26.77 -6.29
CA LEU A 6 21.36 -25.39 -6.22
C LEU A 6 22.22 -24.67 -5.17
N ARG A 7 22.89 -23.60 -5.59
CA ARG A 7 23.62 -22.74 -4.67
C ARG A 7 22.62 -22.28 -3.59
N PRO A 8 23.03 -22.28 -2.31
CA PRO A 8 22.18 -21.69 -1.28
C PRO A 8 21.87 -20.25 -1.70
N SER A 9 20.59 -19.93 -1.78
CA SER A 9 20.14 -18.56 -2.04
C SER A 9 20.72 -17.64 -0.96
N ALA A 10 21.20 -16.46 -1.36
CA ALA A 10 21.61 -15.44 -0.40
C ALA A 10 20.48 -15.24 0.64
N PRO A 11 20.83 -14.96 1.91
CA PRO A 11 19.82 -14.79 2.94
C PRO A 11 18.80 -13.71 2.45
N HIS A 12 17.53 -14.09 2.42
CA HIS A 12 16.47 -13.19 2.02
C HIS A 12 16.42 -11.99 2.98
N SER A 13 16.29 -10.78 2.44
CA SER A 13 16.06 -9.60 3.26
C SER A 13 14.85 -9.83 4.17
N PRO A 14 14.92 -9.45 5.45
CA PRO A 14 13.78 -9.59 6.37
C PRO A 14 12.52 -8.94 5.78
N LEU A 15 11.42 -9.66 5.83
CA LEU A 15 10.12 -9.20 5.35
C LEU A 15 9.37 -8.54 6.51
N LYS A 16 9.08 -7.25 6.38
CA LYS A 16 8.25 -6.50 7.32
C LYS A 16 6.85 -6.35 6.74
N ILE A 17 5.86 -6.92 7.43
CA ILE A 17 4.46 -6.78 7.04
C ILE A 17 3.87 -5.54 7.72
N ILE A 18 3.23 -4.70 6.93
CA ILE A 18 2.44 -3.55 7.40
C ILE A 18 1.00 -3.74 6.93
N GLY A 19 0.09 -3.86 7.88
CA GLY A 19 -1.33 -3.82 7.60
C GLY A 19 -1.80 -2.39 7.32
N ALA A 20 -2.61 -2.19 6.30
CA ALA A 20 -3.21 -0.91 5.92
C ALA A 20 -4.73 -1.07 5.80
N GLY A 21 -5.40 -1.17 6.96
CA GLY A 21 -6.84 -1.37 7.09
C GLY A 21 -7.64 -0.12 6.74
N SER A 22 -7.85 0.10 5.44
CA SER A 22 -8.59 1.23 4.91
C SER A 22 -9.57 0.78 3.83
N ALA A 23 -10.77 1.32 3.87
CA ALA A 23 -11.76 1.24 2.81
C ALA A 23 -12.25 2.64 2.38
N LEU A 24 -11.44 3.67 2.64
CA LEU A 24 -11.79 5.06 2.38
C LEU A 24 -11.96 5.37 0.89
N GLY A 25 -11.30 4.59 0.01
CA GLY A 25 -11.39 4.72 -1.43
C GLY A 25 -12.49 3.89 -2.08
N ALA A 26 -13.06 2.93 -1.35
CA ALA A 26 -14.05 1.99 -1.85
C ALA A 26 -15.48 2.38 -1.47
N PRO A 27 -16.52 1.86 -2.18
CA PRO A 27 -17.92 2.06 -1.81
C PRO A 27 -18.36 1.23 -0.60
N HIS A 28 -17.60 0.18 -0.25
CA HIS A 28 -17.92 -0.75 0.84
C HIS A 28 -16.75 -0.86 1.80
N SER A 29 -17.06 -0.95 3.10
CA SER A 29 -16.06 -0.95 4.18
C SER A 29 -15.37 -2.28 4.43
N GLY A 30 -15.86 -3.39 3.86
CA GLY A 30 -15.40 -4.73 4.18
C GLY A 30 -13.92 -4.99 3.95
N SER A 31 -13.31 -4.34 2.95
CA SER A 31 -11.89 -4.50 2.64
C SER A 31 -10.96 -4.02 3.77
N ALA A 32 -11.40 -3.08 4.61
CA ALA A 32 -10.60 -2.61 5.73
C ALA A 32 -10.19 -3.71 6.72
N ALA A 33 -11.00 -4.77 6.83
CA ALA A 33 -10.73 -5.92 7.71
C ALA A 33 -9.67 -6.90 7.16
N ALA A 34 -9.25 -6.77 5.90
CA ALA A 34 -8.38 -7.74 5.26
C ALA A 34 -7.02 -7.93 5.96
N PRO A 35 -6.31 -6.90 6.45
CA PRO A 35 -5.06 -7.09 7.17
C PRO A 35 -5.23 -7.95 8.42
N ASP A 36 -6.24 -7.69 9.22
CA ASP A 36 -6.48 -8.45 10.45
C ASP A 36 -6.94 -9.88 10.16
N ALA A 37 -7.78 -10.08 9.16
CA ALA A 37 -8.20 -11.42 8.74
C ALA A 37 -7.00 -12.28 8.29
N LEU A 38 -6.07 -11.71 7.52
CA LEU A 38 -4.85 -12.41 7.09
C LEU A 38 -3.88 -12.66 8.24
N ARG A 39 -3.74 -11.70 9.17
CA ARG A 39 -2.94 -11.86 10.37
C ARG A 39 -3.47 -13.00 11.24
N GLN A 40 -4.77 -12.99 11.55
CA GLN A 40 -5.42 -14.05 12.32
C GLN A 40 -5.42 -15.40 11.60
N GLY A 41 -5.45 -15.38 10.26
CA GLY A 41 -5.34 -16.56 9.42
C GLY A 41 -3.93 -17.16 9.33
N GLY A 42 -2.94 -16.62 10.06
CA GLY A 42 -1.60 -17.18 10.15
C GLY A 42 -0.71 -16.89 8.94
N LEU A 43 -0.89 -15.74 8.26
CA LEU A 43 -0.08 -15.39 7.09
C LEU A 43 1.42 -15.33 7.41
N ALA A 44 1.80 -14.72 8.53
CA ALA A 44 3.20 -14.59 8.92
C ALA A 44 3.84 -15.97 9.16
N GLU A 45 3.14 -16.86 9.85
CA GLU A 45 3.57 -18.22 10.14
C GLU A 45 3.73 -19.06 8.85
N ARG A 46 2.81 -18.89 7.90
CA ARG A 46 2.88 -19.56 6.59
C ARG A 46 4.08 -19.08 5.77
N LEU A 47 4.34 -17.78 5.76
CA LEU A 47 5.52 -17.23 5.09
C LEU A 47 6.82 -17.68 5.76
N ALA A 48 6.85 -17.74 7.10
CA ALA A 48 7.98 -18.27 7.83
C ALA A 48 8.23 -19.76 7.55
N SER A 49 7.18 -20.56 7.40
CA SER A 49 7.28 -22.00 7.11
C SER A 49 7.93 -22.32 5.76
N ILE A 50 7.94 -21.38 4.82
CA ILE A 50 8.64 -21.50 3.53
C ILE A 50 10.02 -20.84 3.53
N GLY A 51 10.57 -20.52 4.71
CA GLY A 51 11.95 -20.07 4.90
C GLY A 51 12.16 -18.55 4.86
N LEU A 52 11.09 -17.74 4.89
CA LEU A 52 11.20 -16.29 4.97
C LEU A 52 11.38 -15.83 6.42
N THR A 53 12.25 -14.85 6.65
CA THR A 53 12.29 -14.13 7.93
C THR A 53 11.23 -13.05 7.91
N VAL A 54 10.16 -13.23 8.70
CA VAL A 54 8.95 -12.40 8.63
C VAL A 54 8.64 -11.79 9.98
N GLU A 55 8.23 -10.53 9.97
CA GLU A 55 7.70 -9.82 11.12
C GLU A 55 6.47 -9.00 10.72
N TRP A 56 5.36 -9.19 11.44
CA TRP A 56 4.22 -8.28 11.35
C TRP A 56 4.52 -7.04 12.19
N SER A 57 4.86 -5.95 11.55
CA SER A 57 5.37 -4.74 12.23
C SER A 57 4.25 -3.94 12.88
N THR A 58 3.20 -3.64 12.12
CA THR A 58 2.06 -2.85 12.59
C THR A 58 0.84 -3.05 11.68
N THR A 59 -0.33 -2.67 12.17
CA THR A 59 -1.53 -2.43 11.36
C THR A 59 -1.98 -1.00 11.60
N LEU A 60 -2.07 -0.22 10.52
CA LEU A 60 -2.68 1.09 10.52
C LEU A 60 -4.16 0.94 10.18
N GLU A 61 -5.02 1.59 10.95
CA GLU A 61 -6.45 1.64 10.70
C GLU A 61 -6.86 3.03 10.23
N ALA A 62 -7.76 3.05 9.27
CA ALA A 62 -8.41 4.28 8.86
C ALA A 62 -9.48 4.67 9.88
N PRO A 63 -9.70 5.98 10.11
CA PRO A 63 -10.78 6.42 10.99
C PRO A 63 -12.14 6.00 10.42
N ALA A 64 -13.01 5.52 11.31
CA ALA A 64 -14.35 5.03 10.95
C ALA A 64 -15.27 6.12 10.35
N ALA A 65 -14.91 7.39 10.49
CA ALA A 65 -15.78 8.52 10.23
C ALA A 65 -15.83 9.05 8.78
N ALA A 66 -14.98 8.55 7.89
CA ALA A 66 -15.07 8.94 6.47
C ALA A 66 -16.04 8.00 5.73
N SER A 67 -17.32 8.09 6.09
CA SER A 67 -18.36 7.26 5.48
C SER A 67 -18.54 7.59 3.99
N ALA A 68 -19.09 6.64 3.23
CA ALA A 68 -19.51 6.86 1.85
C ALA A 68 -20.50 8.04 1.68
N ALA A 69 -21.10 8.52 2.77
CA ALA A 69 -21.96 9.69 2.80
C ALA A 69 -21.20 11.03 2.80
N ALA A 70 -19.88 11.03 3.06
CA ALA A 70 -19.07 12.24 2.94
C ALA A 70 -18.88 12.62 1.46
N GLY A 71 -18.87 13.92 1.17
CA GLY A 71 -18.56 14.43 -0.17
C GLY A 71 -17.16 14.01 -0.64
N MET A 72 -16.90 14.11 -1.95
CA MET A 72 -15.64 13.69 -2.58
C MET A 72 -14.43 14.32 -1.90
N ASP A 73 -14.46 15.62 -1.64
CA ASP A 73 -13.33 16.34 -1.05
C ASP A 73 -12.96 15.80 0.34
N ALA A 74 -13.95 15.54 1.19
CA ALA A 74 -13.72 14.99 2.52
C ALA A 74 -13.14 13.56 2.44
N ARG A 75 -13.58 12.75 1.48
CA ARG A 75 -13.07 11.41 1.22
C ARG A 75 -11.63 11.46 0.69
N LEU A 76 -11.33 12.37 -0.22
CA LEU A 76 -9.97 12.59 -0.74
C LEU A 76 -9.02 13.01 0.38
N GLN A 77 -9.44 13.95 1.23
CA GLN A 77 -8.64 14.39 2.36
C GLN A 77 -8.36 13.24 3.34
N ALA A 78 -9.38 12.47 3.72
CA ALA A 78 -9.21 11.32 4.62
C ALA A 78 -8.27 10.24 4.03
N ASN A 79 -8.40 9.95 2.72
CA ASN A 79 -7.47 9.05 2.03
C ASN A 79 -6.04 9.59 2.02
N GLY A 80 -5.86 10.88 1.74
CA GLY A 80 -4.56 11.54 1.75
C GLY A 80 -3.89 11.48 3.11
N ASP A 81 -4.65 11.73 4.20
CA ASP A 81 -4.14 11.65 5.56
C ASP A 81 -3.72 10.23 5.94
N PHE A 82 -4.53 9.23 5.57
CA PHE A 82 -4.18 7.83 5.77
C PHE A 82 -2.94 7.44 4.96
N ALA A 83 -2.88 7.83 3.69
CA ALA A 83 -1.76 7.54 2.81
C ALA A 83 -0.45 8.19 3.27
N ARG A 84 -0.49 9.42 3.84
CA ARG A 84 0.69 10.04 4.47
C ARG A 84 1.21 9.24 5.66
N ARG A 85 0.30 8.82 6.55
CA ARG A 85 0.68 7.97 7.70
C ARG A 85 1.32 6.65 7.25
N LEU A 86 0.77 6.00 6.22
CA LEU A 86 1.33 4.78 5.65
C LEU A 86 2.71 5.05 5.02
N ALA A 87 2.85 6.13 4.27
CA ALA A 87 4.12 6.52 3.68
C ALA A 87 5.20 6.79 4.75
N ASP A 88 4.83 7.42 5.86
CA ASP A 88 5.76 7.67 6.98
C ASP A 88 6.24 6.36 7.61
N GLN A 89 5.36 5.38 7.83
CA GLN A 89 5.74 4.07 8.34
C GLN A 89 6.70 3.33 7.40
N LEU A 90 6.44 3.36 6.10
CA LEU A 90 7.28 2.70 5.11
C LEU A 90 8.64 3.39 4.93
N ALA A 91 8.66 4.72 4.97
CA ALA A 91 9.90 5.50 4.91
C ALA A 91 10.81 5.25 6.11
N ALA A 92 10.23 4.94 7.27
CA ALA A 92 10.97 4.66 8.51
C ALA A 92 11.50 3.21 8.62
N LEU A 93 11.15 2.31 7.69
CA LEU A 93 11.64 0.93 7.73
C LEU A 93 13.16 0.87 7.62
N PRO A 94 13.83 -0.03 8.36
CA PRO A 94 15.28 -0.20 8.30
C PRO A 94 15.76 -0.50 6.88
N ALA A 95 16.97 -0.04 6.54
CA ALA A 95 17.62 -0.43 5.29
C ALA A 95 17.77 -1.95 5.19
N GLY A 96 17.72 -2.49 3.98
CA GLY A 96 17.84 -3.93 3.76
C GLY A 96 16.60 -4.76 4.11
N THR A 97 15.48 -4.13 4.52
CA THR A 97 14.20 -4.84 4.68
C THR A 97 13.34 -4.78 3.42
N THR A 98 12.60 -5.84 3.15
CA THR A 98 11.53 -5.87 2.16
C THR A 98 10.21 -5.53 2.84
N ALA A 99 9.44 -4.60 2.28
CA ALA A 99 8.10 -4.28 2.77
C ALA A 99 7.05 -5.13 2.05
N LEU A 100 6.13 -5.72 2.81
CA LEU A 100 4.89 -6.29 2.32
C LEU A 100 3.74 -5.50 2.93
N VAL A 101 3.02 -4.75 2.12
CA VAL A 101 1.83 -4.03 2.56
C VAL A 101 0.60 -4.86 2.26
N ILE A 102 -0.17 -5.18 3.29
CA ILE A 102 -1.47 -5.83 3.16
C ILE A 102 -2.52 -4.73 3.27
N GLY A 103 -3.14 -4.42 2.16
CA GLY A 103 -4.11 -3.34 2.08
C GLY A 103 -5.53 -3.77 2.38
N GLY A 104 -6.36 -2.77 2.51
CA GLY A 104 -7.80 -2.81 2.36
C GLY A 104 -8.18 -2.59 0.90
N ASP A 105 -8.67 -1.39 0.55
CA ASP A 105 -8.87 -1.04 -0.86
C ASP A 105 -7.57 -0.54 -1.52
N HIS A 106 -7.57 -0.43 -2.85
CA HIS A 106 -6.36 -0.12 -3.62
C HIS A 106 -5.85 1.34 -3.47
N ALA A 107 -6.62 2.25 -2.84
CA ALA A 107 -6.14 3.61 -2.56
C ALA A 107 -4.88 3.62 -1.67
N VAL A 108 -4.64 2.55 -0.88
CA VAL A 108 -3.44 2.40 -0.06
C VAL A 108 -2.14 2.39 -0.89
N ALA A 109 -2.21 2.08 -2.18
CA ALA A 109 -1.05 2.08 -3.07
C ALA A 109 -0.38 3.46 -3.15
N THR A 110 -1.13 4.56 -3.05
CA THR A 110 -0.58 5.91 -3.04
C THR A 110 0.42 6.09 -1.89
N GLY A 111 0.04 5.77 -0.67
CA GLY A 111 0.92 5.84 0.51
C GLY A 111 2.06 4.83 0.44
N THR A 112 1.78 3.63 -0.05
CA THR A 112 2.76 2.56 -0.18
C THR A 112 3.94 2.99 -1.05
N TRP A 113 3.67 3.41 -2.27
CA TRP A 113 4.72 3.74 -3.23
C TRP A 113 5.41 5.07 -2.90
N ARG A 114 4.70 6.06 -2.32
CA ARG A 114 5.34 7.28 -1.82
C ARG A 114 6.31 6.99 -0.67
N GLY A 115 5.94 6.13 0.25
CA GLY A 115 6.81 5.72 1.36
C GLY A 115 8.06 4.99 0.87
N ILE A 116 7.91 4.07 -0.07
CA ILE A 116 9.05 3.35 -0.69
C ILE A 116 9.95 4.30 -1.49
N ALA A 117 9.38 5.23 -2.26
CA ALA A 117 10.15 6.23 -3.00
C ALA A 117 10.94 7.16 -2.07
N ARG A 118 10.34 7.61 -0.98
CA ARG A 118 11.02 8.41 0.06
C ARG A 118 12.18 7.65 0.70
N ARG A 119 11.95 6.38 1.05
CA ARG A 119 12.99 5.52 1.63
C ARG A 119 14.15 5.30 0.66
N ALA A 120 13.86 5.12 -0.62
CA ALA A 120 14.87 4.93 -1.67
C ALA A 120 15.61 6.23 -2.03
N GLY A 121 15.01 7.39 -1.78
CA GLY A 121 15.53 8.69 -2.20
C GLY A 121 15.37 8.99 -3.69
N HIS A 122 14.71 8.11 -4.43
CA HIS A 122 14.45 8.25 -5.88
C HIS A 122 13.15 7.54 -6.25
N ALA A 123 12.64 7.79 -7.46
CA ALA A 123 11.52 7.05 -8.02
C ALA A 123 11.90 5.57 -8.22
N PRO A 124 11.18 4.61 -7.62
CA PRO A 124 11.38 3.19 -7.89
C PRO A 124 10.75 2.79 -9.23
N GLY A 125 11.24 1.70 -9.83
CA GLY A 125 10.47 1.01 -10.87
C GLY A 125 9.21 0.39 -10.30
N LEU A 126 8.10 0.45 -11.05
CA LEU A 126 6.80 -0.06 -10.65
C LEU A 126 6.36 -1.16 -11.61
N ILE A 127 5.95 -2.32 -11.05
CA ILE A 127 5.19 -3.35 -11.76
C ILE A 127 3.78 -3.31 -11.17
N TRP A 128 2.78 -2.99 -12.01
CA TRP A 128 1.37 -2.89 -11.62
C TRP A 128 0.62 -4.08 -12.17
N VAL A 129 0.22 -5.00 -11.29
CA VAL A 129 -0.52 -6.22 -11.67
C VAL A 129 -1.96 -6.05 -11.22
N ASP A 130 -2.79 -5.54 -12.11
CA ASP A 130 -4.18 -5.20 -11.87
C ASP A 130 -5.00 -5.30 -13.16
N ALA A 131 -6.30 -5.56 -13.05
CA ALA A 131 -7.23 -5.52 -14.17
C ALA A 131 -7.53 -4.08 -14.66
N HIS A 132 -7.22 -3.08 -13.84
CA HIS A 132 -7.44 -1.66 -14.09
C HIS A 132 -6.12 -0.90 -14.04
N LEU A 133 -6.09 0.29 -14.64
CA LEU A 133 -4.91 1.15 -14.63
C LEU A 133 -4.85 2.05 -13.38
N ASP A 134 -5.97 2.30 -12.74
CA ASP A 134 -6.13 3.18 -11.57
C ASP A 134 -5.55 4.59 -11.75
N SER A 135 -5.73 5.12 -12.96
CA SER A 135 -5.21 6.43 -13.40
C SER A 135 -6.29 7.49 -13.55
N HIS A 136 -7.45 7.31 -12.96
CA HIS A 136 -8.47 8.35 -12.89
C HIS A 136 -8.10 9.44 -11.89
N THR A 137 -8.68 10.61 -12.10
CA THR A 137 -8.68 11.72 -11.15
C THR A 137 -10.12 11.98 -10.66
N ALA A 138 -10.31 12.87 -9.70
CA ALA A 138 -11.64 13.26 -9.26
C ALA A 138 -12.53 13.83 -10.39
N THR A 139 -11.90 14.38 -11.44
CA THR A 139 -12.60 14.94 -12.60
C THR A 139 -12.87 13.96 -13.72
N THR A 140 -12.15 12.84 -13.77
CA THR A 140 -12.28 11.84 -14.85
C THR A 140 -12.96 10.54 -14.39
N THR A 141 -13.14 10.35 -13.09
CA THR A 141 -13.76 9.13 -12.55
C THR A 141 -15.24 9.04 -12.91
N HIS A 142 -15.68 7.88 -13.37
CA HIS A 142 -17.09 7.59 -13.61
C HIS A 142 -17.81 7.06 -12.37
N SER A 143 -17.07 6.36 -11.50
CA SER A 143 -17.63 5.71 -10.31
C SER A 143 -17.54 6.56 -9.04
N GLY A 144 -16.71 7.61 -9.02
CA GLY A 144 -16.38 8.37 -7.82
C GLY A 144 -15.54 7.58 -6.80
N ASN A 145 -14.98 6.41 -7.17
CA ASN A 145 -14.18 5.59 -6.28
C ASN A 145 -12.72 6.05 -6.30
N ILE A 146 -12.20 6.41 -5.13
CA ILE A 146 -10.83 6.92 -5.00
C ILE A 146 -9.80 5.81 -5.22
N HIS A 147 -10.17 4.54 -4.99
CA HIS A 147 -9.27 3.41 -5.23
C HIS A 147 -8.89 3.26 -6.72
N GLY A 148 -9.58 3.89 -7.64
CA GLY A 148 -9.21 3.96 -9.06
C GLY A 148 -8.31 5.15 -9.43
N MET A 149 -7.68 5.81 -8.44
CA MET A 149 -6.89 7.03 -8.66
C MET A 149 -5.40 6.93 -8.25
N PRO A 150 -4.92 5.85 -7.61
CA PRO A 150 -3.59 5.85 -7.02
C PRO A 150 -2.47 6.05 -8.04
N LEU A 151 -2.56 5.48 -9.24
CA LEU A 151 -1.51 5.66 -10.23
C LEU A 151 -1.42 7.10 -10.73
N ALA A 152 -2.55 7.76 -10.99
CA ALA A 152 -2.56 9.19 -11.34
C ALA A 152 -1.88 10.02 -10.25
N ALA A 153 -2.23 9.78 -8.99
CA ALA A 153 -1.63 10.48 -7.85
C ALA A 153 -0.11 10.24 -7.75
N LEU A 154 0.36 9.04 -7.99
CA LEU A 154 1.79 8.70 -7.98
C LEU A 154 2.56 9.40 -9.10
N LEU A 155 1.95 9.62 -10.25
CA LEU A 155 2.50 10.42 -11.36
C LEU A 155 2.41 11.94 -11.10
N GLY A 156 1.72 12.35 -10.04
CA GLY A 156 1.57 13.75 -9.64
C GLY A 156 0.35 14.44 -10.20
N GLU A 157 -0.60 13.65 -10.71
CA GLU A 157 -1.85 14.12 -11.29
C GLU A 157 -3.02 14.02 -10.29
N GLY A 158 -4.05 14.80 -10.50
CA GLY A 158 -5.29 14.75 -9.74
C GLY A 158 -5.28 15.62 -8.48
N ASP A 159 -5.99 15.17 -7.45
CA ASP A 159 -6.24 15.97 -6.25
C ASP A 159 -4.98 16.14 -5.39
N PRO A 160 -4.69 17.36 -4.90
CA PRO A 160 -3.53 17.62 -4.05
C PRO A 160 -3.48 16.81 -2.75
N ALA A 161 -4.62 16.36 -2.22
CA ALA A 161 -4.64 15.50 -1.03
C ALA A 161 -3.92 14.18 -1.27
N LEU A 162 -3.97 13.65 -2.49
CA LEU A 162 -3.31 12.41 -2.90
C LEU A 162 -1.98 12.69 -3.61
N ALA A 163 -2.00 13.52 -4.66
CA ALA A 163 -0.83 13.81 -5.49
C ALA A 163 0.26 14.60 -4.74
N GLY A 164 -0.14 15.39 -3.73
CA GLY A 164 0.73 16.20 -2.88
C GLY A 164 1.42 15.45 -1.73
N ILE A 165 1.28 14.13 -1.63
CA ILE A 165 1.99 13.35 -0.62
C ILE A 165 3.50 13.43 -0.90
N PRO A 166 4.34 13.83 0.10
CA PRO A 166 5.77 14.04 -0.12
C PRO A 166 6.49 12.78 -0.60
N GLY A 167 7.43 12.97 -1.52
CA GLY A 167 8.30 11.92 -2.04
C GLY A 167 8.51 12.05 -3.56
N PRO A 168 9.53 11.39 -4.12
CA PRO A 168 9.72 11.32 -5.55
C PRO A 168 8.47 10.81 -6.28
N ARG A 169 8.15 11.41 -7.42
CA ARG A 169 7.08 10.91 -8.32
C ARG A 169 7.60 9.72 -9.10
N LEU A 170 6.68 8.85 -9.53
CA LEU A 170 6.99 7.77 -10.46
C LEU A 170 7.27 8.29 -11.86
#